data_43e8c29d5fa12f1c978748785f6ce90f
#
_entry.id   43e8c29d5fa12f1c978748785f6ce90f
#
_cell.length_a   1.000
_cell.length_b   1.000
_cell.length_c   1.000
_cell.angle_alpha   90.00
_cell.angle_beta   90.00
_cell.angle_gamma   90.00
#
_symmetry.space_group_name_H-M   'P 1'
#
loop_
_entity.id
_entity.type
_entity.pdbx_description
1 polymer ?
#
loop_
_entity_poly.entity_id
_entity_poly.type
_entity_poly.pdbx_seq_one_letter_code
_entity_poly.pdbx_strand_id
1 'polypeptide(L)'
;YVWDGVVYDFIDNEEFFGGGNPYTNLIDDIPKYCYFAKAALAALNYLDWIPDIIHCHDWQAALVPVYLRTLFEDTKISSAKTILTIHNLRFQGVYNIPTIRYWSGLPDYVFNKDALKVSYDDANMLKGGLTYSNIITTVSHTYAGEIQTPYYGENLDAHLRYHSGKLRGIVNGIDYDIWNTSTDERLYENYDITNVIEKKKENKRKLQEELGLVQDEGKFVI
;
A
#
# COMPACT_ATOMS: atom_id res chain seq x y z
N TYR A 1 -3.09 20.54 -9.45
CA TYR A 1 -3.24 20.03 -10.81
C TYR A 1 -4.49 19.17 -10.91
N VAL A 2 -5.25 19.30 -11.99
CA VAL A 2 -6.45 18.48 -12.21
C VAL A 2 -6.25 17.65 -13.47
N TRP A 3 -6.42 16.33 -13.34
CA TRP A 3 -6.35 15.40 -14.46
C TRP A 3 -7.47 14.37 -14.32
N ASP A 4 -8.24 14.16 -15.39
CA ASP A 4 -9.39 13.23 -15.45
C ASP A 4 -10.37 13.37 -14.27
N GLY A 5 -10.65 14.64 -13.88
CA GLY A 5 -11.55 14.96 -12.77
C GLY A 5 -10.97 14.76 -11.37
N VAL A 6 -9.71 14.30 -11.26
CA VAL A 6 -8.99 14.12 -9.99
C VAL A 6 -8.10 15.34 -9.72
N VAL A 7 -8.18 15.85 -8.51
CA VAL A 7 -7.28 16.92 -8.03
C VAL A 7 -6.03 16.29 -7.43
N TYR A 8 -4.87 16.75 -7.90
CA TYR A 8 -3.55 16.33 -7.41
C TYR A 8 -2.91 17.50 -6.66
N ASP A 9 -2.69 17.32 -5.38
CA ASP A 9 -1.98 18.26 -4.54
C ASP A 9 -0.57 17.72 -4.26
N PHE A 10 0.44 18.52 -4.58
CA PHE A 10 1.84 18.17 -4.41
C PHE A 10 2.45 18.96 -3.26
N ILE A 11 3.17 18.27 -2.39
CA ILE A 11 3.95 18.88 -1.31
C ILE A 11 5.41 18.78 -1.71
N ASP A 12 6.01 19.92 -2.08
CA ASP A 12 7.42 19.99 -2.47
C ASP A 12 8.33 19.88 -1.24
N ASN A 13 9.29 18.96 -1.30
CA ASN A 13 10.36 18.84 -0.32
C ASN A 13 11.55 18.11 -0.94
N GLU A 14 12.54 18.87 -1.40
CA GLU A 14 13.74 18.32 -2.03
C GLU A 14 14.63 17.55 -1.05
N GLU A 15 14.62 17.90 0.24
CA GLU A 15 15.44 17.22 1.26
C GLU A 15 15.08 15.73 1.39
N PHE A 16 13.78 15.42 1.42
CA PHE A 16 13.32 14.04 1.58
C PHE A 16 13.04 13.33 0.25
N PHE A 17 12.68 14.04 -0.81
CA PHE A 17 12.19 13.46 -2.06
C PHE A 17 12.97 13.87 -3.31
N GLY A 18 14.01 14.69 -3.20
CA GLY A 18 14.82 15.14 -4.36
C GLY A 18 15.72 14.05 -4.97
N GLY A 19 15.84 12.88 -4.40
CA GLY A 19 16.83 11.86 -4.76
C GLY A 19 16.41 10.79 -5.79
N GLY A 20 15.28 10.91 -6.46
CA GLY A 20 14.88 10.02 -7.57
C GLY A 20 14.28 8.67 -7.15
N ASN A 21 14.79 7.96 -6.17
CA ASN A 21 14.18 6.72 -5.66
C ASN A 21 13.42 6.98 -4.35
N PRO A 22 12.10 6.76 -4.31
CA PRO A 22 11.32 6.96 -3.10
C PRO A 22 11.67 5.97 -1.97
N TYR A 23 12.24 4.81 -2.31
CA TYR A 23 12.63 3.77 -1.37
C TYR A 23 14.16 3.65 -1.32
N THR A 24 14.73 3.79 -0.12
CA THR A 24 16.18 3.69 0.09
C THR A 24 16.50 2.61 1.13
N ASN A 25 16.65 2.99 2.37
CA ASN A 25 16.83 2.10 3.52
C ASN A 25 16.00 2.65 4.70
N LEU A 26 15.74 1.83 5.71
CA LEU A 26 14.84 2.22 6.81
C LEU A 26 15.34 3.45 7.60
N ILE A 27 16.66 3.66 7.70
CA ILE A 27 17.21 4.78 8.47
C ILE A 27 16.86 6.13 7.83
N ASP A 28 16.82 6.18 6.49
CA ASP A 28 16.48 7.37 5.73
C ASP A 28 14.96 7.45 5.43
N ASP A 29 14.32 6.29 5.30
CA ASP A 29 12.89 6.22 4.97
C ASP A 29 11.99 6.54 6.18
N ILE A 30 12.40 6.23 7.43
CA ILE A 30 11.61 6.58 8.62
C ILE A 30 11.38 8.10 8.74
N PRO A 31 12.40 8.97 8.69
CA PRO A 31 12.19 10.42 8.68
C PRO A 31 11.30 10.89 7.54
N LYS A 32 11.57 10.41 6.32
CA LYS A 32 10.85 10.74 5.10
C LYS A 32 9.35 10.49 5.23
N TYR A 33 8.95 9.31 5.67
CA TYR A 33 7.54 8.94 5.76
C TYR A 33 6.85 9.44 7.03
N CYS A 34 7.59 9.73 8.10
CA CYS A 34 7.07 10.55 9.19
C CYS A 34 6.69 11.95 8.71
N TYR A 35 7.59 12.60 7.95
CA TYR A 35 7.31 13.89 7.33
C TYR A 35 6.13 13.82 6.37
N PHE A 36 6.14 12.89 5.42
CA PHE A 36 5.09 12.72 4.41
C PHE A 36 3.69 12.64 5.04
N ALA A 37 3.52 11.73 5.99
CA ALA A 37 2.23 11.52 6.64
C ALA A 37 1.75 12.75 7.42
N LYS A 38 2.66 13.47 8.11
CA LYS A 38 2.32 14.68 8.86
C LYS A 38 2.04 15.85 7.92
N ALA A 39 2.85 16.04 6.87
CA ALA A 39 2.70 17.13 5.91
C ALA A 39 1.39 17.03 5.13
N ALA A 40 0.98 15.81 4.74
CA ALA A 40 -0.31 15.58 4.08
C ALA A 40 -1.49 16.05 4.94
N LEU A 41 -1.50 15.73 6.23
CA LEU A 41 -2.56 16.21 7.15
C LEU A 41 -2.45 17.70 7.42
N ALA A 42 -1.24 18.24 7.58
CA ALA A 42 -1.05 19.67 7.80
C ALA A 42 -1.55 20.49 6.60
N ALA A 43 -1.30 20.04 5.37
CA ALA A 43 -1.77 20.68 4.14
C ALA A 43 -3.30 20.79 4.11
N LEU A 44 -4.03 19.76 4.53
CA LEU A 44 -5.50 19.78 4.59
C LEU A 44 -6.08 20.91 5.45
N ASN A 45 -5.34 21.38 6.45
CA ASN A 45 -5.79 22.53 7.27
C ASN A 45 -5.79 23.87 6.51
N TYR A 46 -5.02 23.97 5.41
CA TYR A 46 -4.93 25.17 4.57
C TYR A 46 -5.88 25.11 3.38
N LEU A 47 -6.42 23.93 3.06
CA LEU A 47 -7.41 23.79 2.01
C LEU A 47 -8.80 24.14 2.54
N ASP A 48 -9.63 24.78 1.71
CA ASP A 48 -11.05 25.04 2.03
C ASP A 48 -11.93 23.80 1.82
N TRP A 49 -11.33 22.64 2.00
CA TRP A 49 -11.95 21.34 1.83
C TRP A 49 -11.55 20.39 2.95
N ILE A 50 -12.52 19.72 3.54
CA ILE A 50 -12.31 18.70 4.56
C ILE A 50 -12.77 17.37 3.97
N PRO A 51 -11.89 16.37 3.83
CA PRO A 51 -12.28 15.08 3.30
C PRO A 51 -13.18 14.31 4.29
N ASP A 52 -14.17 13.59 3.76
CA ASP A 52 -14.94 12.62 4.55
C ASP A 52 -14.09 11.40 4.89
N ILE A 53 -13.22 10.98 3.93
CA ILE A 53 -12.38 9.80 4.03
C ILE A 53 -10.94 10.15 3.62
N ILE A 54 -9.98 9.70 4.42
CA ILE A 54 -8.56 9.70 4.09
C ILE A 54 -8.13 8.25 3.86
N HIS A 55 -7.77 7.92 2.62
CA HIS A 55 -7.36 6.58 2.22
C HIS A 55 -5.83 6.51 2.15
N CYS A 56 -5.25 5.67 2.98
CA CYS A 56 -3.81 5.48 3.14
C CYS A 56 -3.37 4.13 2.56
N HIS A 57 -2.14 4.07 2.08
CA HIS A 57 -1.58 2.85 1.49
C HIS A 57 -0.25 2.48 2.14
N ASP A 58 -0.16 1.25 2.63
CA ASP A 58 1.01 0.63 3.23
C ASP A 58 1.63 1.41 4.41
N TRP A 59 2.81 0.99 4.83
CA TRP A 59 3.49 1.57 5.98
C TRP A 59 3.92 3.02 5.80
N GLN A 60 4.16 3.43 4.55
CA GLN A 60 4.58 4.79 4.20
C GLN A 60 3.54 5.85 4.59
N ALA A 61 2.27 5.49 4.53
CA ALA A 61 1.17 6.36 4.92
C ALA A 61 0.51 5.96 6.26
N ALA A 62 1.03 4.93 6.92
CA ALA A 62 0.40 4.33 8.09
C ALA A 62 0.34 5.26 9.33
N LEU A 63 1.22 6.27 9.40
CA LEU A 63 1.14 7.25 10.48
C LEU A 63 0.03 8.29 10.30
N VAL A 64 -0.59 8.42 9.13
CA VAL A 64 -1.71 9.35 8.91
C VAL A 64 -2.87 9.08 9.87
N PRO A 65 -3.43 7.87 9.99
CA PRO A 65 -4.49 7.59 10.97
C PRO A 65 -4.02 7.76 12.42
N VAL A 66 -2.75 7.52 12.73
CA VAL A 66 -2.19 7.76 14.07
C VAL A 66 -2.17 9.25 14.37
N TYR A 67 -1.61 10.05 13.48
CA TYR A 67 -1.56 11.52 13.64
C TYR A 67 -2.96 12.15 13.75
N LEU A 68 -3.90 11.65 12.92
CA LEU A 68 -5.27 12.18 12.92
C LEU A 68 -5.98 12.00 14.28
N ARG A 69 -5.63 10.95 15.02
CA ARG A 69 -6.20 10.62 16.34
C ARG A 69 -5.31 11.02 17.52
N THR A 70 -4.24 11.76 17.27
CA THR A 70 -3.31 12.25 18.28
C THR A 70 -3.02 13.73 18.04
N LEU A 71 -2.04 14.06 17.19
CA LEU A 71 -1.57 15.44 16.98
C LEU A 71 -2.60 16.37 16.29
N PHE A 72 -3.54 15.78 15.54
CA PHE A 72 -4.57 16.52 14.81
C PHE A 72 -5.99 16.31 15.37
N GLU A 73 -6.11 15.72 16.58
CA GLU A 73 -7.39 15.39 17.19
C GLU A 73 -8.30 16.61 17.37
N ASP A 74 -7.72 17.76 17.75
CA ASP A 74 -8.43 19.01 17.98
C ASP A 74 -8.56 19.91 16.74
N THR A 75 -8.30 19.36 15.55
CA THR A 75 -8.38 20.11 14.29
C THR A 75 -9.68 19.80 13.53
N LYS A 76 -10.04 20.67 12.57
CA LYS A 76 -11.23 20.49 11.73
C LYS A 76 -11.24 19.17 10.92
N ILE A 77 -10.04 18.63 10.60
CA ILE A 77 -9.92 17.38 9.81
C ILE A 77 -10.10 16.11 10.67
N SER A 78 -10.17 16.21 11.98
CA SER A 78 -10.30 15.05 12.87
C SER A 78 -11.61 14.27 12.68
N SER A 79 -12.62 14.87 12.05
CA SER A 79 -13.89 14.21 11.71
C SER A 79 -13.74 13.16 10.60
N ALA A 80 -12.70 13.26 9.75
CA ALA A 80 -12.45 12.35 8.66
C ALA A 80 -12.31 10.90 9.14
N LYS A 81 -12.82 9.96 8.34
CA LYS A 81 -12.61 8.52 8.54
C LYS A 81 -11.39 8.07 7.77
N THR A 82 -10.74 7.02 8.25
CA THR A 82 -9.51 6.52 7.63
C THR A 82 -9.67 5.09 7.14
N ILE A 83 -9.15 4.85 5.93
CA ILE A 83 -8.97 3.51 5.37
C ILE A 83 -7.46 3.31 5.21
N LEU A 84 -6.94 2.15 5.63
CA LEU A 84 -5.55 1.76 5.38
C LEU A 84 -5.52 0.46 4.59
N THR A 85 -4.96 0.53 3.38
CA THR A 85 -4.79 -0.64 2.51
C THR A 85 -3.40 -1.25 2.70
N ILE A 86 -3.37 -2.57 2.93
CA ILE A 86 -2.16 -3.39 2.93
C ILE A 86 -2.01 -4.00 1.54
N HIS A 87 -0.99 -3.58 0.78
CA HIS A 87 -0.63 -4.22 -0.49
C HIS A 87 0.35 -5.37 -0.28
N ASN A 88 1.33 -5.18 0.61
CA ASN A 88 2.30 -6.20 0.98
C ASN A 88 2.65 -6.09 2.47
N LEU A 89 2.17 -7.04 3.27
CA LEU A 89 2.35 -7.05 4.72
C LEU A 89 3.80 -7.20 5.18
N ARG A 90 4.71 -7.66 4.30
CA ARG A 90 6.12 -7.81 4.61
C ARG A 90 6.81 -6.49 4.94
N PHE A 91 6.35 -5.38 4.34
CA PHE A 91 6.92 -4.05 4.55
C PHE A 91 6.11 -3.29 5.60
N GLN A 92 6.72 -3.00 6.75
CA GLN A 92 5.98 -2.55 7.93
C GLN A 92 6.52 -1.25 8.56
N GLY A 93 7.70 -0.78 8.15
CA GLY A 93 8.33 0.38 8.78
C GLY A 93 8.67 0.11 10.25
N VAL A 94 9.38 -0.99 10.53
CA VAL A 94 9.84 -1.35 11.88
C VAL A 94 11.20 -0.73 12.14
N TYR A 95 11.28 0.06 13.20
CA TYR A 95 12.55 0.66 13.64
C TYR A 95 12.53 0.96 15.13
N ASN A 96 13.69 1.36 15.70
CA ASN A 96 13.75 1.63 17.12
C ASN A 96 12.83 2.78 17.57
N ILE A 97 12.23 2.63 18.74
CA ILE A 97 11.29 3.58 19.32
C ILE A 97 11.85 5.00 19.43
N PRO A 98 13.09 5.23 19.91
CA PRO A 98 13.65 6.58 20.01
C PRO A 98 13.66 7.33 18.67
N THR A 99 14.04 6.67 17.58
CA THR A 99 14.08 7.28 16.23
C THR A 99 12.69 7.58 15.71
N ILE A 100 11.77 6.61 15.76
CA ILE A 100 10.39 6.84 15.29
C ILE A 100 9.74 7.94 16.13
N ARG A 101 9.90 7.95 17.44
CA ARG A 101 9.36 8.99 18.32
C ARG A 101 9.91 10.36 17.99
N TYR A 102 11.23 10.48 17.79
CA TYR A 102 11.88 11.75 17.46
C TYR A 102 11.33 12.35 16.16
N TRP A 103 11.31 11.57 15.10
CA TRP A 103 10.87 12.05 13.78
C TRP A 103 9.35 12.21 13.67
N SER A 104 8.57 11.34 14.26
CA SER A 104 7.11 11.44 14.25
C SER A 104 6.59 12.54 15.18
N GLY A 105 7.26 12.80 16.31
CA GLY A 105 6.76 13.67 17.36
C GLY A 105 5.51 13.12 18.05
N LEU A 106 5.26 11.82 17.92
CA LEU A 106 4.12 11.17 18.58
C LEU A 106 4.31 11.10 20.09
N PRO A 107 3.23 11.20 20.87
CA PRO A 107 3.28 11.10 22.32
C PRO A 107 3.62 9.68 22.79
N ASP A 108 4.24 9.56 23.96
CA ASP A 108 4.73 8.31 24.51
C ASP A 108 3.66 7.22 24.64
N TYR A 109 2.42 7.61 24.92
CA TYR A 109 1.33 6.66 25.15
C TYR A 109 0.97 5.79 23.92
N VAL A 110 1.33 6.22 22.70
CA VAL A 110 1.08 5.40 21.49
C VAL A 110 2.13 4.29 21.29
N PHE A 111 3.28 4.36 21.99
CA PHE A 111 4.32 3.34 21.94
C PHE A 111 4.07 2.21 22.94
N ASN A 112 2.87 1.65 22.89
CA ASN A 112 2.42 0.54 23.71
C ASN A 112 2.17 -0.72 22.86
N LYS A 113 1.97 -1.88 23.51
CA LYS A 113 1.81 -3.20 22.87
C LYS A 113 0.56 -3.30 21.96
N ASP A 114 -0.45 -2.49 22.21
CA ASP A 114 -1.72 -2.52 21.48
C ASP A 114 -1.70 -1.56 20.26
N ALA A 115 -0.69 -0.70 20.17
CA ALA A 115 -0.51 0.27 19.10
C ALA A 115 0.81 0.07 18.34
N LEU A 116 1.82 0.94 18.52
CA LEU A 116 3.03 0.89 17.69
C LEU A 116 4.07 -0.12 18.17
N LYS A 117 4.16 -0.43 19.46
CA LYS A 117 5.25 -1.24 20.02
C LYS A 117 5.17 -2.71 19.57
N VAL A 118 6.30 -3.28 19.11
CA VAL A 118 6.41 -4.69 18.71
C VAL A 118 7.45 -5.47 19.49
N SER A 119 8.48 -4.79 20.03
CA SER A 119 9.48 -5.38 20.91
C SER A 119 9.80 -4.44 22.08
N TYR A 120 10.79 -4.77 22.89
CA TYR A 120 11.26 -3.87 23.96
C TYR A 120 11.74 -2.53 23.37
N ASP A 121 12.48 -2.59 22.27
CA ASP A 121 13.15 -1.44 21.66
C ASP A 121 12.50 -0.91 20.39
N ASP A 122 11.60 -1.69 19.74
CA ASP A 122 11.10 -1.38 18.41
C ASP A 122 9.61 -1.05 18.35
N ALA A 123 9.29 -0.16 17.42
CA ALA A 123 7.95 0.17 17.00
C ALA A 123 7.75 -0.14 15.52
N ASN A 124 6.49 -0.31 15.13
CA ASN A 124 6.04 -0.68 13.80
C ASN A 124 4.98 0.33 13.35
N MET A 125 5.31 1.08 12.29
CA MET A 125 4.46 2.15 11.78
C MET A 125 3.16 1.59 11.21
N LEU A 126 3.25 0.48 10.44
CA LEU A 126 2.07 -0.18 9.88
C LEU A 126 1.12 -0.65 10.98
N LYS A 127 1.63 -1.32 12.02
CA LYS A 127 0.83 -1.75 13.17
C LYS A 127 0.08 -0.60 13.83
N GLY A 128 0.76 0.54 14.02
CA GLY A 128 0.11 1.76 14.50
C GLY A 128 -1.03 2.19 13.60
N GLY A 129 -0.79 2.27 12.30
CA GLY A 129 -1.80 2.60 11.32
C GLY A 129 -3.02 1.66 11.35
N LEU A 130 -2.78 0.35 11.44
CA LEU A 130 -3.84 -0.65 11.57
C LEU A 130 -4.68 -0.45 12.84
N THR A 131 -4.05 -0.11 13.95
CA THR A 131 -4.76 0.18 15.21
C THR A 131 -5.71 1.36 15.06
N TYR A 132 -5.22 2.48 14.53
CA TYR A 132 -5.94 3.76 14.51
C TYR A 132 -6.88 3.95 13.31
N SER A 133 -6.78 3.13 12.26
CA SER A 133 -7.67 3.21 11.10
C SER A 133 -9.09 2.75 11.42
N ASN A 134 -10.08 3.36 10.76
CA ASN A 134 -11.48 2.94 10.86
C ASN A 134 -11.74 1.62 10.10
N ILE A 135 -11.16 1.48 8.91
CA ILE A 135 -11.23 0.28 8.08
C ILE A 135 -9.82 -0.10 7.63
N ILE A 136 -9.56 -1.39 7.57
CA ILE A 136 -8.35 -1.98 6.99
C ILE A 136 -8.78 -2.73 5.74
N THR A 137 -8.07 -2.53 4.63
CA THR A 137 -8.28 -3.31 3.42
C THR A 137 -7.00 -4.01 2.98
N THR A 138 -7.14 -5.07 2.19
CA THR A 138 -6.05 -5.72 1.48
C THR A 138 -6.50 -6.19 0.11
N VAL A 139 -5.57 -6.63 -0.74
CA VAL A 139 -5.74 -6.76 -2.18
C VAL A 139 -6.41 -8.04 -2.67
N SER A 140 -6.89 -8.91 -1.76
CA SER A 140 -7.78 -10.02 -2.14
C SER A 140 -8.56 -10.57 -0.93
N HIS A 141 -9.69 -11.21 -1.18
CA HIS A 141 -10.45 -11.90 -0.14
C HIS A 141 -9.64 -13.04 0.51
N THR A 142 -8.91 -13.81 -0.29
CA THR A 142 -8.04 -14.89 0.17
C THR A 142 -6.91 -14.33 1.04
N TYR A 143 -6.22 -13.29 0.58
CA TYR A 143 -5.13 -12.67 1.33
C TYR A 143 -5.59 -12.08 2.66
N ALA A 144 -6.81 -11.54 2.74
CA ALA A 144 -7.38 -11.09 4.02
C ALA A 144 -7.50 -12.23 5.05
N GLY A 145 -7.75 -13.46 4.61
CA GLY A 145 -7.72 -14.65 5.46
C GLY A 145 -6.29 -15.09 5.81
N GLU A 146 -5.42 -15.14 4.80
CA GLU A 146 -4.04 -15.61 4.91
C GLU A 146 -3.21 -14.79 5.91
N ILE A 147 -3.26 -13.45 5.84
CA ILE A 147 -2.49 -12.55 6.73
C ILE A 147 -2.90 -12.64 8.21
N GLN A 148 -4.01 -13.29 8.51
CA GLN A 148 -4.43 -13.59 9.88
C GLN A 148 -3.84 -14.91 10.41
N THR A 149 -3.05 -15.63 9.61
CA THR A 149 -2.38 -16.87 10.01
C THR A 149 -0.90 -16.64 10.33
N PRO A 150 -0.28 -17.43 11.22
CA PRO A 150 1.14 -17.26 11.55
C PRO A 150 2.08 -17.38 10.34
N TYR A 151 1.70 -18.14 9.32
CA TYR A 151 2.54 -18.37 8.14
C TYR A 151 2.64 -17.15 7.23
N TYR A 152 1.52 -16.42 7.03
CA TYR A 152 1.48 -15.25 6.13
C TYR A 152 1.39 -13.92 6.87
N GLY A 153 1.25 -13.94 8.19
CA GLY A 153 0.96 -12.75 9.00
C GLY A 153 2.17 -11.89 9.34
N GLU A 154 3.39 -12.27 8.92
CA GLU A 154 4.62 -11.47 9.11
C GLU A 154 4.74 -10.90 10.55
N ASN A 155 4.44 -11.71 11.55
CA ASN A 155 4.36 -11.37 12.98
C ASN A 155 3.25 -10.38 13.39
N LEU A 156 2.32 -10.04 12.48
CA LEU A 156 1.13 -9.23 12.75
C LEU A 156 -0.17 -10.05 12.74
N ASP A 157 -0.12 -11.39 12.58
CA ASP A 157 -1.30 -12.25 12.49
C ASP A 157 -2.24 -12.11 13.71
N ALA A 158 -1.70 -12.08 14.91
CA ALA A 158 -2.50 -11.89 16.12
C ALA A 158 -3.15 -10.51 16.17
N HIS A 159 -2.43 -9.48 15.75
CA HIS A 159 -2.94 -8.11 15.68
C HIS A 159 -4.03 -7.97 14.62
N LEU A 160 -3.86 -8.60 13.45
CA LEU A 160 -4.86 -8.62 12.38
C LEU A 160 -6.11 -9.41 12.77
N ARG A 161 -5.97 -10.55 13.48
CA ARG A 161 -7.13 -11.28 14.05
C ARG A 161 -7.90 -10.42 15.04
N TYR A 162 -7.19 -9.69 15.92
CA TYR A 162 -7.85 -8.79 16.87
C TYR A 162 -8.66 -7.70 16.15
N HIS A 163 -8.17 -7.21 15.01
CA HIS A 163 -8.83 -6.21 14.18
C HIS A 163 -9.66 -6.78 13.02
N SER A 164 -9.95 -8.08 13.00
CA SER A 164 -10.66 -8.76 11.91
C SER A 164 -12.03 -8.15 11.57
N GLY A 165 -12.72 -7.59 12.56
CA GLY A 165 -14.01 -6.93 12.36
C GLY A 165 -13.97 -5.74 11.38
N LYS A 166 -12.82 -5.10 11.22
CA LYS A 166 -12.62 -3.98 10.28
C LYS A 166 -11.73 -4.32 9.08
N LEU A 167 -11.28 -5.57 8.94
CA LEU A 167 -10.47 -6.04 7.80
C LEU A 167 -11.37 -6.51 6.65
N ARG A 168 -11.07 -6.07 5.43
CA ARG A 168 -11.78 -6.44 4.21
C ARG A 168 -10.78 -6.75 3.09
N GLY A 169 -11.05 -7.79 2.30
CA GLY A 169 -10.35 -8.07 1.06
C GLY A 169 -11.06 -7.42 -0.12
N ILE A 170 -10.33 -6.70 -0.95
CA ILE A 170 -10.82 -6.07 -2.18
C ILE A 170 -9.87 -6.44 -3.30
N VAL A 171 -10.37 -7.12 -4.34
CA VAL A 171 -9.54 -7.54 -5.48
C VAL A 171 -9.22 -6.33 -6.34
N ASN A 172 -7.95 -6.22 -6.77
CA ASN A 172 -7.53 -5.19 -7.71
C ASN A 172 -8.28 -5.30 -9.04
N GLY A 173 -8.60 -4.16 -9.63
CA GLY A 173 -9.16 -4.07 -10.97
C GLY A 173 -8.14 -4.42 -12.06
N ILE A 174 -8.63 -4.65 -13.25
CA ILE A 174 -7.84 -4.82 -14.47
C ILE A 174 -8.31 -3.74 -15.45
N ASP A 175 -7.35 -3.06 -16.07
CA ASP A 175 -7.62 -2.13 -17.14
C ASP A 175 -7.94 -2.92 -18.43
N TYR A 176 -9.21 -2.97 -18.80
CA TYR A 176 -9.67 -3.71 -19.97
C TYR A 176 -9.37 -3.01 -21.32
N ASP A 177 -9.01 -1.75 -21.30
CA ASP A 177 -8.58 -1.05 -22.51
C ASP A 177 -7.13 -1.42 -22.85
N ILE A 178 -6.28 -1.59 -21.83
CA ILE A 178 -4.88 -2.00 -22.01
C ILE A 178 -4.71 -3.53 -22.09
N TRP A 179 -5.44 -4.29 -21.28
CA TRP A 179 -5.29 -5.75 -21.13
C TRP A 179 -6.38 -6.55 -21.82
N ASN A 180 -6.79 -6.13 -23.00
CA ASN A 180 -7.82 -6.80 -23.79
C ASN A 180 -7.21 -7.68 -24.87
N THR A 181 -7.20 -8.99 -24.66
CA THR A 181 -6.61 -9.94 -25.60
C THR A 181 -7.25 -9.97 -26.98
N SER A 182 -8.47 -9.43 -27.11
CA SER A 182 -9.17 -9.35 -28.41
C SER A 182 -8.69 -8.17 -29.26
N THR A 183 -8.05 -7.16 -28.66
CA THR A 183 -7.65 -5.91 -29.33
C THR A 183 -6.20 -5.52 -29.06
N ASP A 184 -5.44 -6.26 -28.24
CA ASP A 184 -4.05 -5.95 -27.89
C ASP A 184 -3.14 -6.16 -29.11
N GLU A 185 -2.65 -5.07 -29.68
CA GLU A 185 -1.77 -5.05 -30.86
C GLU A 185 -0.38 -5.67 -30.58
N ARG A 186 -0.01 -5.89 -29.30
CA ARG A 186 1.25 -6.52 -28.90
C ARG A 186 1.22 -8.05 -29.02
N LEU A 187 0.04 -8.64 -29.19
CA LEU A 187 -0.11 -10.08 -29.41
C LEU A 187 0.13 -10.43 -30.88
N TYR A 188 0.79 -11.55 -31.16
CA TYR A 188 0.91 -12.06 -32.52
C TYR A 188 -0.44 -12.48 -33.10
N GLU A 189 -1.30 -13.05 -32.27
CA GLU A 189 -2.67 -13.42 -32.59
C GLU A 189 -3.60 -13.00 -31.46
N ASN A 190 -4.58 -12.19 -31.77
CA ASN A 190 -5.62 -11.83 -30.81
C ASN A 190 -6.54 -13.02 -30.53
N TYR A 191 -7.11 -13.05 -29.33
CA TYR A 191 -8.00 -14.13 -28.90
C TYR A 191 -9.05 -13.67 -27.90
N ASP A 192 -10.13 -14.44 -27.86
CA ASP A 192 -11.19 -14.37 -26.87
C ASP A 192 -11.44 -15.74 -26.24
N ILE A 193 -12.48 -15.86 -25.42
CA ILE A 193 -12.81 -17.10 -24.71
C ILE A 193 -13.13 -18.27 -25.66
N THR A 194 -13.55 -18.01 -26.91
CA THR A 194 -13.97 -19.03 -27.87
C THR A 194 -12.79 -19.72 -28.56
N ASN A 195 -11.65 -19.03 -28.68
CA ASN A 195 -10.48 -19.50 -29.43
C ASN A 195 -9.16 -19.42 -28.66
N VAL A 196 -9.21 -19.13 -27.33
CA VAL A 196 -8.03 -18.90 -26.48
C VAL A 196 -7.01 -20.04 -26.53
N ILE A 197 -7.45 -21.30 -26.54
CA ILE A 197 -6.56 -22.47 -26.49
C ILE A 197 -5.71 -22.54 -27.76
N GLU A 198 -6.33 -22.36 -28.93
CA GLU A 198 -5.65 -22.42 -30.24
C GLU A 198 -4.72 -21.18 -30.38
N LYS A 199 -5.23 -19.99 -30.17
CA LYS A 199 -4.49 -18.75 -30.38
C LYS A 199 -3.32 -18.57 -29.39
N LYS A 200 -3.44 -19.04 -28.16
CA LYS A 200 -2.32 -19.04 -27.21
C LYS A 200 -1.19 -19.97 -27.62
N LYS A 201 -1.48 -21.11 -28.27
CA LYS A 201 -0.44 -21.97 -28.85
C LYS A 201 0.33 -21.28 -29.97
N GLU A 202 -0.38 -20.55 -30.83
CA GLU A 202 0.25 -19.78 -31.90
C GLU A 202 1.09 -18.63 -31.36
N ASN A 203 0.59 -17.88 -30.38
CA ASN A 203 1.36 -16.83 -29.69
C ASN A 203 2.63 -17.41 -29.05
N LYS A 204 2.54 -18.57 -28.38
CA LYS A 204 3.69 -19.26 -27.80
C LYS A 204 4.71 -19.62 -28.86
N ARG A 205 4.26 -20.22 -29.98
CA ARG A 205 5.13 -20.65 -31.11
C ARG A 205 5.90 -19.45 -31.67
N LYS A 206 5.19 -18.33 -31.95
CA LYS A 206 5.81 -17.12 -32.49
C LYS A 206 6.78 -16.48 -31.49
N LEU A 207 6.44 -16.46 -30.20
CA LEU A 207 7.35 -15.99 -29.16
C LEU A 207 8.63 -16.83 -29.06
N GLN A 208 8.51 -18.17 -29.13
CA GLN A 208 9.67 -19.07 -29.16
C GLN A 208 10.54 -18.84 -30.40
N GLU A 209 9.93 -18.58 -31.56
CA GLU A 209 10.63 -18.28 -32.80
C GLU A 209 11.39 -16.95 -32.70
N GLU A 210 10.74 -15.87 -32.25
CA GLU A 210 11.36 -14.53 -32.08
C GLU A 210 12.55 -14.56 -31.13
N LEU A 211 12.41 -15.31 -30.01
CA LEU A 211 13.46 -15.39 -28.99
C LEU A 211 14.52 -16.46 -29.26
N GLY A 212 14.43 -17.18 -30.40
CA GLY A 212 15.35 -18.25 -30.72
C GLY A 212 15.28 -19.45 -29.78
N LEU A 213 14.14 -19.69 -29.15
CA LEU A 213 13.92 -20.80 -28.22
C LEU A 213 13.56 -22.08 -28.99
N VAL A 214 13.72 -23.24 -28.31
CA VAL A 214 13.34 -24.54 -28.89
C VAL A 214 11.85 -24.54 -29.25
N GLN A 215 11.55 -24.86 -30.50
CA GLN A 215 10.19 -25.00 -31.05
C GLN A 215 9.60 -26.34 -30.61
N ASP A 216 8.99 -26.36 -29.42
CA ASP A 216 8.38 -27.56 -28.84
C ASP A 216 7.09 -27.16 -28.10
N GLU A 217 5.95 -27.65 -28.58
CA GLU A 217 4.64 -27.38 -27.99
C GLU A 217 4.53 -27.90 -26.54
N GLY A 218 5.24 -28.98 -26.21
CA GLY A 218 5.23 -29.57 -24.86
C GLY A 218 6.08 -28.82 -23.83
N LYS A 219 6.97 -27.91 -24.25
CA LYS A 219 7.79 -27.13 -23.32
C LYS A 219 7.00 -26.01 -22.71
N PHE A 220 7.17 -25.80 -21.41
CA PHE A 220 6.64 -24.67 -20.73
C PHE A 220 7.56 -23.45 -20.96
N VAL A 221 6.99 -22.33 -21.33
CA VAL A 221 7.71 -21.05 -21.56
C VAL A 221 7.30 -20.09 -20.47
N ILE A 222 8.31 -19.57 -19.75
CA ILE A 222 8.15 -18.62 -18.65
C ILE A 222 8.94 -17.37 -19.00
#